data_2bc357ea789e9e118cf37338731460d0
#
_entry.id   2bc357ea789e9e118cf37338731460d0
#
_cell.length_a   1.000
_cell.length_b   1.000
_cell.length_c   1.000
_cell.angle_alpha   90.00
_cell.angle_beta   90.00
_cell.angle_gamma   90.00
#
_symmetry.space_group_name_H-M   'P 1'
#
loop_
_entity.id
_entity.type
_entity.pdbx_description
1 polymer ?
#
loop_
_entity_poly.entity_id
_entity_poly.type
_entity_poly.pdbx_seq_one_letter_code
_entity_poly.pdbx_strand_id
1 'polypeptide(L)'
;MNLIAAVDKNWAIGRNNKLLVSIPDDMKFFRETTTGKIVVMGRKTLESFPGKKPLKNRVNIVLTSDHSYQVDGAVIVHDMDELHGELKKYDSKDIYVIGGESIYRQLLDECEVAHITKIDFAYEADAWFPNLDENEEWKIAEESEEQTYFNLEYSFVKYVRK
;
A
#
# COMPACT_ATOMS: atom_id res chain seq x y z
N MET A 1 12.55 1.29 -1.68
CA MET A 1 11.10 1.47 -1.94
C MET A 1 10.35 1.66 -0.64
N ASN A 2 9.13 2.09 -0.74
CA ASN A 2 8.27 2.37 0.39
C ASN A 2 7.01 1.51 0.33
N LEU A 3 6.48 1.17 1.49
CA LEU A 3 5.15 0.57 1.62
C LEU A 3 4.21 1.62 2.22
N ILE A 4 2.95 1.60 1.83
CA ILE A 4 1.93 2.47 2.42
C ILE A 4 0.63 1.69 2.57
N ALA A 5 0.08 1.69 3.79
CA ALA A 5 -1.12 0.92 4.10
C ALA A 5 -1.83 1.48 5.34
N ALA A 6 -3.13 1.21 5.44
CA ALA A 6 -3.90 1.39 6.66
C ALA A 6 -4.24 0.01 7.21
N VAL A 7 -3.96 -0.21 8.47
CA VAL A 7 -4.18 -1.50 9.15
C VAL A 7 -5.03 -1.33 10.40
N ASP A 8 -5.79 -2.36 10.74
CA ASP A 8 -6.52 -2.41 12.01
C ASP A 8 -5.64 -2.99 13.12
N LYS A 9 -6.22 -3.26 14.29
CA LYS A 9 -5.50 -3.80 15.45
C LYS A 9 -4.82 -5.14 15.17
N ASN A 10 -5.33 -5.90 14.22
CA ASN A 10 -4.81 -7.21 13.82
C ASN A 10 -3.99 -7.16 12.53
N TRP A 11 -3.59 -5.98 12.09
CA TRP A 11 -2.88 -5.75 10.83
C TRP A 11 -3.69 -6.17 9.60
N ALA A 12 -5.01 -6.17 9.72
CA ALA A 12 -5.91 -6.40 8.59
C ALA A 12 -5.98 -5.16 7.71
N ILE A 13 -6.10 -5.39 6.39
CA ILE A 13 -6.10 -4.31 5.39
C ILE A 13 -7.33 -4.28 4.51
N GLY A 14 -8.10 -5.37 4.46
CA GLY A 14 -9.25 -5.39 3.57
C GLY A 14 -10.17 -6.58 3.75
N ARG A 15 -11.32 -6.48 3.08
CA ARG A 15 -12.31 -7.54 2.97
C ARG A 15 -13.06 -7.37 1.65
N ASN A 16 -13.28 -8.47 0.94
CA ASN A 16 -14.00 -8.48 -0.35
C ASN A 16 -13.44 -7.46 -1.35
N ASN A 17 -12.11 -7.37 -1.40
CA ASN A 17 -11.37 -6.44 -2.27
C ASN A 17 -11.69 -4.96 -2.00
N LYS A 18 -12.01 -4.61 -0.76
CA LYS A 18 -12.27 -3.22 -0.33
C LYS A 18 -11.50 -2.91 0.94
N LEU A 19 -11.21 -1.64 1.15
CA LEU A 19 -10.66 -1.17 2.42
C LEU A 19 -11.64 -1.48 3.55
N LEU A 20 -11.12 -1.73 4.75
CA LEU A 20 -11.93 -2.00 5.94
C LEU A 20 -12.77 -0.79 6.33
N VAL A 21 -12.18 0.41 6.19
CA VAL A 21 -12.81 1.68 6.50
C VAL A 21 -12.16 2.78 5.67
N SER A 22 -12.92 3.82 5.36
CA SER A 22 -12.41 4.99 4.65
C SER A 22 -12.38 6.18 5.60
N ILE A 23 -11.18 6.67 5.89
CA ILE A 23 -10.95 7.82 6.76
C ILE A 23 -10.46 8.97 5.87
N PRO A 24 -11.18 10.12 5.82
CA PRO A 24 -10.82 11.22 4.90
C PRO A 24 -9.38 11.70 5.04
N ASP A 25 -8.88 11.88 6.26
CA ASP A 25 -7.50 12.34 6.48
C ASP A 25 -6.47 11.31 6.03
N ASP A 26 -6.79 10.02 6.14
CA ASP A 26 -5.92 8.96 5.64
C ASP A 26 -5.92 8.93 4.11
N MET A 27 -7.06 9.11 3.48
CA MET A 27 -7.16 9.22 2.02
C MET A 27 -6.37 10.42 1.50
N LYS A 28 -6.43 11.54 2.23
CA LYS A 28 -5.65 12.74 1.90
C LYS A 28 -4.16 12.49 2.04
N PHE A 29 -3.73 11.85 3.13
CA PHE A 29 -2.35 11.48 3.36
C PHE A 29 -1.81 10.60 2.23
N PHE A 30 -2.56 9.56 1.85
CA PHE A 30 -2.21 8.68 0.74
C PHE A 30 -2.04 9.46 -0.56
N ARG A 31 -3.00 10.30 -0.89
CA ARG A 31 -2.97 11.09 -2.12
C ARG A 31 -1.77 12.03 -2.14
N GLU A 32 -1.53 12.77 -1.07
CA GLU A 32 -0.43 13.73 -0.98
C GLU A 32 0.93 13.03 -1.03
N THR A 33 1.04 11.85 -0.40
CA THR A 33 2.29 11.09 -0.36
C THR A 33 2.63 10.50 -1.73
N THR A 34 1.64 10.04 -2.48
CA THR A 34 1.87 9.30 -3.74
C THR A 34 1.74 10.11 -5.01
N THR A 35 1.14 11.30 -4.98
CA THR A 35 0.98 12.14 -6.17
C THR A 35 2.36 12.51 -6.75
N GLY A 36 2.53 12.31 -8.05
CA GLY A 36 3.79 12.53 -8.74
C GLY A 36 4.79 11.41 -8.57
N LYS A 37 4.40 10.33 -7.93
CA LYS A 37 5.26 9.17 -7.62
C LYS A 37 4.85 7.95 -8.43
N ILE A 38 5.49 6.83 -8.15
CA ILE A 38 5.24 5.54 -8.78
C ILE A 38 4.52 4.65 -7.77
N VAL A 39 3.37 4.08 -8.16
CA VAL A 39 2.61 3.16 -7.31
C VAL A 39 2.62 1.77 -7.92
N VAL A 40 2.91 0.77 -7.09
CA VAL A 40 2.98 -0.64 -7.48
C VAL A 40 1.87 -1.38 -6.77
N MET A 41 1.11 -2.16 -7.53
CA MET A 41 -0.07 -2.85 -7.01
C MET A 41 -0.34 -4.16 -7.74
N GLY A 42 -1.19 -4.98 -7.13
CA GLY A 42 -1.78 -6.13 -7.81
C GLY A 42 -3.04 -5.72 -8.58
N ARG A 43 -3.49 -6.60 -9.48
CA ARG A 43 -4.68 -6.37 -10.33
C ARG A 43 -5.93 -6.05 -9.49
N LYS A 44 -6.17 -6.80 -8.43
CA LYS A 44 -7.36 -6.60 -7.59
C LYS A 44 -7.38 -5.22 -6.92
N THR A 45 -6.22 -4.70 -6.57
CA THR A 45 -6.11 -3.35 -6.01
C THR A 45 -6.51 -2.31 -7.03
N LEU A 46 -6.03 -2.43 -8.27
CA LEU A 46 -6.46 -1.53 -9.34
C LEU A 46 -7.97 -1.59 -9.54
N GLU A 47 -8.53 -2.79 -9.56
CA GLU A 47 -9.97 -3.00 -9.76
C GLU A 47 -10.83 -2.50 -8.60
N SER A 48 -10.22 -2.21 -7.44
CA SER A 48 -10.92 -1.63 -6.29
C SER A 48 -11.10 -0.11 -6.40
N PHE A 49 -10.38 0.54 -7.31
CA PHE A 49 -10.48 1.99 -7.49
C PHE A 49 -11.76 2.38 -8.24
N PRO A 50 -12.27 3.62 -8.02
CA PRO A 50 -13.44 4.09 -8.74
C PRO A 50 -13.30 3.94 -10.25
N GLY A 51 -14.29 3.30 -10.88
CA GLY A 51 -14.28 3.03 -12.32
C GLY A 51 -13.20 2.05 -12.77
N LYS A 52 -12.52 1.37 -11.84
CA LYS A 52 -11.39 0.47 -12.12
C LYS A 52 -10.31 1.16 -12.96
N LYS A 53 -10.03 2.43 -12.62
CA LYS A 53 -9.08 3.26 -13.36
C LYS A 53 -7.81 3.50 -12.56
N PRO A 54 -6.65 3.63 -13.23
CA PRO A 54 -5.40 4.00 -12.57
C PRO A 54 -5.51 5.33 -11.82
N LEU A 55 -4.68 5.48 -10.80
CA LEU A 55 -4.62 6.70 -10.01
C LEU A 55 -4.05 7.84 -10.85
N LYS A 56 -4.70 9.00 -10.82
CA LYS A 56 -4.29 10.19 -11.58
C LYS A 56 -2.96 10.76 -11.05
N ASN A 57 -2.17 11.34 -11.94
CA ASN A 57 -0.92 12.02 -11.60
C ASN A 57 0.11 11.11 -10.93
N ARG A 58 0.07 9.84 -11.23
CA ARG A 58 1.03 8.82 -10.73
C ARG A 58 1.33 7.86 -11.86
N VAL A 59 2.51 7.25 -11.79
CA VAL A 59 2.83 6.12 -12.65
C VAL A 59 2.27 4.87 -11.97
N ASN A 60 1.37 4.17 -12.63
CA ASN A 60 0.72 2.97 -12.08
C ASN A 60 1.35 1.72 -12.70
N ILE A 61 1.90 0.84 -11.87
CA ILE A 61 2.49 -0.43 -12.29
C ILE A 61 1.69 -1.54 -11.64
N VAL A 62 1.14 -2.43 -12.45
CA VAL A 62 0.27 -3.52 -12.01
C VAL A 62 0.91 -4.86 -12.30
N LEU A 63 1.10 -5.67 -11.25
CA LEU A 63 1.61 -7.03 -11.35
C LEU A 63 0.43 -8.01 -11.43
N THR A 64 0.36 -8.77 -12.51
CA THR A 64 -0.66 -9.82 -12.69
C THR A 64 -0.12 -10.95 -13.56
N SER A 65 -0.47 -12.18 -13.23
CA SER A 65 -0.13 -13.34 -14.08
C SER A 65 -0.98 -13.44 -15.35
N ASP A 66 -2.05 -12.65 -15.46
CA ASP A 66 -2.93 -12.64 -16.63
C ASP A 66 -2.29 -11.83 -17.76
N HIS A 67 -1.71 -12.53 -18.75
CA HIS A 67 -1.04 -11.90 -19.88
C HIS A 67 -1.96 -11.13 -20.83
N SER A 68 -3.28 -11.33 -20.73
CA SER A 68 -4.26 -10.60 -21.52
C SER A 68 -4.75 -9.31 -20.87
N TYR A 69 -4.35 -9.07 -19.62
CA TYR A 69 -4.81 -7.92 -18.86
C TYR A 69 -4.18 -6.63 -19.39
N GLN A 70 -5.01 -5.65 -19.73
CA GLN A 70 -4.58 -4.34 -20.19
C GLN A 70 -5.51 -3.28 -19.64
N VAL A 71 -4.94 -2.16 -19.21
CA VAL A 71 -5.67 -1.00 -18.72
C VAL A 71 -4.96 0.25 -19.21
N ASP A 72 -5.69 1.16 -19.85
CA ASP A 72 -5.13 2.43 -20.28
C ASP A 72 -4.62 3.23 -19.09
N GLY A 73 -3.40 3.74 -19.20
CA GLY A 73 -2.78 4.53 -18.15
C GLY A 73 -2.03 3.73 -17.09
N ALA A 74 -1.94 2.39 -17.25
CA ALA A 74 -1.16 1.54 -16.36
C ALA A 74 -0.12 0.74 -17.15
N VAL A 75 1.02 0.50 -16.51
CA VAL A 75 2.04 -0.43 -17.01
C VAL A 75 1.74 -1.78 -16.40
N ILE A 76 1.56 -2.79 -17.23
CA ILE A 76 1.25 -4.15 -16.76
C ILE A 76 2.52 -4.99 -16.83
N VAL A 77 2.86 -5.65 -15.73
CA VAL A 77 3.97 -6.60 -15.63
C VAL A 77 3.45 -7.93 -15.13
N HIS A 78 4.11 -9.03 -15.49
CA HIS A 78 3.55 -10.37 -15.30
C HIS A 78 4.33 -11.24 -14.32
N ASP A 79 5.55 -10.85 -13.99
CA ASP A 79 6.38 -11.55 -13.02
C ASP A 79 7.34 -10.56 -12.34
N MET A 80 8.10 -11.06 -11.37
CA MET A 80 9.02 -10.22 -10.60
C MET A 80 10.18 -9.68 -11.46
N ASP A 81 10.64 -10.43 -12.46
CA ASP A 81 11.71 -9.96 -13.35
C ASP A 81 11.25 -8.78 -14.19
N GLU A 82 10.05 -8.86 -14.75
CA GLU A 82 9.45 -7.73 -15.48
C GLU A 82 9.23 -6.53 -14.56
N LEU A 83 8.75 -6.78 -13.33
CA LEU A 83 8.56 -5.71 -12.35
C LEU A 83 9.88 -5.01 -12.04
N HIS A 84 10.92 -5.77 -11.71
CA HIS A 84 12.24 -5.19 -11.40
C HIS A 84 12.80 -4.41 -12.58
N GLY A 85 12.62 -4.92 -13.79
CA GLY A 85 13.04 -4.22 -15.00
C GLY A 85 12.36 -2.86 -15.15
N GLU A 86 11.07 -2.79 -14.86
CA GLU A 86 10.30 -1.54 -14.91
C GLU A 86 10.70 -0.58 -13.79
N LEU A 87 10.90 -1.10 -12.58
CA LEU A 87 11.26 -0.27 -11.41
C LEU A 87 12.63 0.38 -11.53
N LYS A 88 13.55 -0.20 -12.30
CA LYS A 88 14.89 0.38 -12.53
C LYS A 88 14.85 1.74 -13.24
N LYS A 89 13.74 2.09 -13.86
CA LYS A 89 13.56 3.38 -14.53
C LYS A 89 13.38 4.54 -13.55
N TYR A 90 13.15 4.26 -12.28
CA TYR A 90 12.77 5.25 -11.27
C TYR A 90 13.70 5.20 -10.06
N ASP A 91 13.77 6.32 -9.34
CA ASP A 91 14.44 6.37 -8.04
C ASP A 91 13.61 5.60 -7.02
N SER A 92 14.24 4.68 -6.29
CA SER A 92 13.53 3.81 -5.35
C SER A 92 12.78 4.57 -4.25
N LYS A 93 13.27 5.75 -3.85
CA LYS A 93 12.59 6.60 -2.86
C LYS A 93 11.23 7.11 -3.33
N ASP A 94 10.97 7.11 -4.64
CA ASP A 94 9.73 7.58 -5.25
C ASP A 94 8.74 6.45 -5.52
N ILE A 95 9.09 5.21 -5.18
CA ILE A 95 8.28 4.03 -5.44
C ILE A 95 7.51 3.63 -4.17
N TYR A 96 6.20 3.49 -4.29
CA TYR A 96 5.29 3.13 -3.20
C TYR A 96 4.51 1.86 -3.55
N VAL A 97 4.66 0.83 -2.73
CA VAL A 97 3.89 -0.42 -2.84
C VAL A 97 2.57 -0.19 -2.11
N ILE A 98 1.45 -0.32 -2.82
CA ILE A 98 0.13 0.07 -2.30
C ILE A 98 -0.84 -1.10 -2.13
N GLY A 99 -0.42 -2.32 -2.38
CA GLY A 99 -1.20 -3.51 -2.04
C GLY A 99 -1.52 -4.41 -3.24
N GLY A 100 -2.22 -5.44 -3.01
CA GLY A 100 -2.72 -5.94 -1.74
C GLY A 100 -1.76 -6.84 -0.97
N GLU A 101 -2.33 -7.77 -0.19
CA GLU A 101 -1.57 -8.62 0.71
C GLU A 101 -0.40 -9.34 0.03
N SER A 102 -0.66 -9.99 -1.11
CA SER A 102 0.37 -10.74 -1.84
C SER A 102 1.51 -9.82 -2.29
N ILE A 103 1.20 -8.63 -2.76
CA ILE A 103 2.19 -7.68 -3.26
C ILE A 103 3.04 -7.14 -2.10
N TYR A 104 2.41 -6.80 -0.98
CA TYR A 104 3.14 -6.38 0.21
C TYR A 104 4.12 -7.46 0.67
N ARG A 105 3.68 -8.71 0.72
CA ARG A 105 4.54 -9.83 1.15
C ARG A 105 5.70 -10.08 0.20
N GLN A 106 5.46 -10.00 -1.11
CA GLN A 106 6.50 -10.24 -2.11
C GLN A 106 7.56 -9.15 -2.11
N LEU A 107 7.20 -7.91 -1.79
CA LEU A 107 8.10 -6.77 -1.89
C LEU A 107 8.61 -6.25 -0.54
N LEU A 108 8.15 -6.80 0.57
CA LEU A 108 8.53 -6.33 1.90
C LEU A 108 10.05 -6.26 2.08
N ASP A 109 10.77 -7.29 1.67
CA ASP A 109 12.23 -7.37 1.85
C ASP A 109 13.00 -6.39 0.98
N GLU A 110 12.35 -5.80 -0.02
CA GLU A 110 12.94 -4.81 -0.91
C GLU A 110 12.60 -3.37 -0.51
N CYS A 111 11.84 -3.20 0.56
CA CYS A 111 11.42 -1.90 1.05
C CYS A 111 12.18 -1.52 2.32
N GLU A 112 12.36 -0.21 2.51
CA GLU A 112 13.13 0.34 3.62
C GLU A 112 12.31 1.22 4.54
N VAL A 113 11.14 1.67 4.06
CA VAL A 113 10.23 2.54 4.80
C VAL A 113 8.82 2.01 4.63
N ALA A 114 8.05 2.02 5.72
CA ALA A 114 6.63 1.69 5.68
C ALA A 114 5.83 2.79 6.38
N HIS A 115 4.90 3.39 5.65
CA HIS A 115 3.94 4.35 6.19
C HIS A 115 2.66 3.60 6.54
N ILE A 116 2.40 3.43 7.82
CA ILE A 116 1.29 2.63 8.32
C ILE A 116 0.34 3.52 9.12
N THR A 117 -0.91 3.60 8.66
CA THR A 117 -1.98 4.19 9.46
C THR A 117 -2.56 3.09 10.34
N LYS A 118 -2.42 3.23 11.65
CA LYS A 118 -2.90 2.24 12.62
C LYS A 118 -4.25 2.67 13.15
N ILE A 119 -5.26 1.84 12.91
CA ILE A 119 -6.64 2.09 13.28
C ILE A 119 -6.96 1.27 14.53
N ASP A 120 -7.43 1.94 15.58
CA ASP A 120 -7.72 1.30 16.87
C ASP A 120 -9.11 0.64 16.86
N PHE A 121 -9.26 -0.37 16.03
CA PHE A 121 -10.47 -1.19 15.93
C PHE A 121 -10.12 -2.52 15.26
N ALA A 122 -10.86 -3.57 15.53
CA ALA A 122 -10.69 -4.88 14.89
C ALA A 122 -11.88 -5.18 13.98
N TYR A 123 -11.62 -5.28 12.68
CA TYR A 123 -12.63 -5.56 11.66
C TYR A 123 -12.64 -7.03 11.27
N GLU A 124 -13.75 -7.51 10.71
CA GLU A 124 -13.72 -8.75 9.94
C GLU A 124 -12.92 -8.50 8.66
N ALA A 125 -12.00 -9.40 8.34
CA ALA A 125 -11.07 -9.20 7.24
C ALA A 125 -10.73 -10.52 6.55
N ASP A 126 -10.28 -10.41 5.29
CA ASP A 126 -9.76 -11.53 4.52
C ASP A 126 -8.37 -11.23 3.91
N ALA A 127 -7.79 -10.08 4.22
CA ALA A 127 -6.45 -9.70 3.78
C ALA A 127 -5.71 -8.97 4.90
N TRP A 128 -4.42 -9.25 5.06
CA TRP A 128 -3.59 -8.71 6.14
C TRP A 128 -2.25 -8.22 5.61
N PHE A 129 -1.72 -7.20 6.28
CA PHE A 129 -0.35 -6.72 6.11
C PHE A 129 0.56 -7.47 7.09
N PRO A 130 1.81 -7.77 6.73
CA PRO A 130 2.76 -8.36 7.67
C PRO A 130 2.92 -7.50 8.93
N ASN A 131 2.79 -8.11 10.11
CA ASN A 131 2.89 -7.38 11.36
C ASN A 131 4.32 -6.90 11.62
N LEU A 132 4.58 -5.61 11.40
CA LEU A 132 5.92 -5.05 11.55
C LEU A 132 6.34 -4.89 13.02
N ASP A 133 5.38 -4.87 13.95
CA ASP A 133 5.70 -4.82 15.38
C ASP A 133 6.33 -6.14 15.87
N GLU A 134 6.06 -7.24 15.18
CA GLU A 134 6.66 -8.55 15.46
C GLU A 134 7.86 -8.87 14.58
N ASN A 135 8.24 -7.98 13.68
CA ASN A 135 9.35 -8.18 12.76
C ASN A 135 10.61 -7.50 13.28
N GLU A 136 11.62 -8.30 13.61
CA GLU A 136 12.87 -7.82 14.21
C GLU A 136 13.69 -6.91 13.28
N GLU A 137 13.42 -6.92 11.98
CA GLU A 137 14.13 -6.09 11.00
C GLU A 137 13.57 -4.67 10.90
N TRP A 138 12.45 -4.39 11.56
CA TRP A 138 11.75 -3.10 11.48
C TRP A 138 11.63 -2.44 12.85
N LYS A 139 11.62 -1.11 12.86
CA LYS A 139 11.39 -0.31 14.06
C LYS A 139 10.54 0.92 13.72
N ILE A 140 9.87 1.46 14.72
CA ILE A 140 9.14 2.72 14.60
C ILE A 140 10.14 3.87 14.61
N ALA A 141 10.11 4.71 13.57
CA ALA A 141 10.92 5.92 13.47
C ALA A 141 10.14 7.16 13.90
N GLU A 142 8.85 7.22 13.55
CA GLU A 142 7.97 8.35 13.85
C GLU A 142 6.59 7.84 14.14
N GLU A 143 5.88 8.49 15.05
CA GLU A 143 4.49 8.18 15.37
C GLU A 143 3.77 9.49 15.67
N SER A 144 2.64 9.72 14.99
CA SER A 144 1.83 10.90 15.20
C SER A 144 1.05 10.80 16.50
N GLU A 145 0.53 11.93 16.96
CA GLU A 145 -0.51 11.93 17.99
C GLU A 145 -1.75 11.19 17.47
N GLU A 146 -2.55 10.70 18.40
CA GLU A 146 -3.81 10.03 18.07
C GLU A 146 -4.77 11.01 17.42
N GLN A 147 -5.37 10.57 16.33
CA GLN A 147 -6.38 11.31 15.58
C GLN A 147 -7.74 10.65 15.80
N THR A 148 -8.81 11.39 15.53
CA THR A 148 -10.16 10.86 15.68
C THR A 148 -11.00 11.18 14.45
N TYR A 149 -11.73 10.18 13.97
CA TYR A 149 -12.76 10.33 12.94
C TYR A 149 -14.04 9.69 13.47
N PHE A 150 -15.03 10.52 13.84
CA PHE A 150 -16.18 10.11 14.65
C PHE A 150 -15.70 9.42 15.95
N ASN A 151 -16.04 8.16 16.19
CA ASN A 151 -15.58 7.42 17.37
C ASN A 151 -14.35 6.56 17.09
N LEU A 152 -13.79 6.66 15.91
CA LEU A 152 -12.66 5.86 15.49
C LEU A 152 -11.35 6.59 15.73
N GLU A 153 -10.44 5.96 16.47
CA GLU A 153 -9.13 6.51 16.75
C GLU A 153 -8.10 5.88 15.83
N TYR A 154 -7.14 6.69 15.36
CA TYR A 154 -6.06 6.21 14.51
C TYR A 154 -4.83 7.07 14.66
N SER A 155 -3.68 6.56 14.23
CA SER A 155 -2.43 7.30 14.20
C SER A 155 -1.63 6.97 12.96
N PHE A 156 -0.75 7.89 12.56
CA PHE A 156 0.19 7.66 11.45
C PHE A 156 1.54 7.24 12.03
N VAL A 157 2.04 6.10 11.58
CA VAL A 157 3.29 5.52 12.08
C VAL A 157 4.23 5.27 10.90
N LYS A 158 5.46 5.72 11.03
CA LYS A 158 6.51 5.45 10.04
C LYS A 158 7.46 4.40 10.61
N TYR A 159 7.55 3.28 9.91
CA TYR A 159 8.50 2.22 10.22
C TYR A 159 9.70 2.32 9.29
N VAL A 160 10.88 2.00 9.78
CA VAL A 160 12.10 1.92 8.99
C VAL A 160 12.86 0.64 9.34
N ARG A 161 13.80 0.22 8.48
CA ARG A 161 14.70 -0.87 8.77
C ARG A 161 15.61 -0.53 9.95
N LYS A 162 15.89 -1.53 10.77
CA LYS A 162 16.86 -1.40 11.86
C LYS A 162 18.28 -1.26 11.33
#